data_6b29646f958b57513dc5a676cf226f1f
#
_entry.id   6b29646f958b57513dc5a676cf226f1f
#
_cell.length_a   1.000
_cell.length_b   1.000
_cell.length_c   1.000
_cell.angle_alpha   90.00
_cell.angle_beta   90.00
_cell.angle_gamma   90.00
#
_symmetry.space_group_name_H-M   'P 1'
#
loop_
_entity.id
_entity.type
_entity.pdbx_description
1 polymer ?
#
loop_
_entity_poly.entity_id
_entity_poly.type
_entity_poly.pdbx_seq_one_letter_code
_entity_poly.pdbx_strand_id
1 'polypeptide(L)'
;MSASGNTLQKNGGCPGCPDGTAVSSQQVTSGNGSVSFNAAETGTLRFVGLGSSSVATGAGDIAFAVRLQNGTAEVRENGTYRTEVSFAAGDAFRISVEGGAVKYSKNGSVFYTSASQATYALRVQAVFFDANATIRDVSIGGGGNASSDQNDYVTTLNGDIAATFAVRSREEELPLPSERLQLIEQLDRER
;
A
#
# COMPACT_ATOMS: atom_id res chain seq x y z
N MET A 1 10.10 10.46 1.91
CA MET A 1 9.45 9.31 1.22
C MET A 1 9.33 9.60 -0.26
N SER A 2 9.49 8.57 -1.07
CA SER A 2 9.12 8.59 -2.49
C SER A 2 8.27 7.38 -2.83
N ALA A 3 7.37 7.56 -3.79
CA ALA A 3 6.63 6.49 -4.45
C ALA A 3 6.95 6.57 -5.95
N SER A 4 7.30 5.44 -6.54
CA SER A 4 7.58 5.32 -7.98
C SER A 4 7.06 3.98 -8.48
N GLY A 5 6.04 4.02 -9.34
CA GLY A 5 5.30 2.82 -9.67
C GLY A 5 4.78 2.15 -8.37
N ASN A 6 5.01 0.85 -8.23
CA ASN A 6 4.59 0.06 -7.07
C ASN A 6 5.69 -0.03 -5.98
N THR A 7 6.66 0.89 -5.99
CA THR A 7 7.76 0.93 -5.03
C THR A 7 7.59 2.11 -4.09
N LEU A 8 7.74 1.84 -2.79
CA LEU A 8 7.80 2.85 -1.73
C LEU A 8 9.18 2.83 -1.08
N GLN A 9 9.80 3.98 -0.88
CA GLN A 9 11.12 4.11 -0.27
C GLN A 9 11.21 5.34 0.64
N LYS A 10 11.83 5.16 1.81
CA LYS A 10 12.23 6.28 2.66
C LYS A 10 13.61 6.78 2.23
N ASN A 11 13.67 7.93 1.57
CA ASN A 11 14.89 8.52 1.02
C ASN A 11 15.41 9.74 1.80
N GLY A 12 14.89 9.98 3.01
CA GLY A 12 15.30 11.08 3.88
C GLY A 12 14.63 11.01 5.23
N GLY A 13 14.80 12.04 6.05
CA GLY A 13 14.28 12.11 7.41
C GLY A 13 15.24 11.56 8.46
N CYS A 14 14.74 11.41 9.69
CA CYS A 14 15.51 10.93 10.84
C CYS A 14 15.77 9.41 10.74
N PRO A 15 17.01 8.91 10.90
CA PRO A 15 17.28 7.49 11.00
C PRO A 15 16.62 6.89 12.25
N GLY A 16 15.88 5.79 12.07
CA GLY A 16 15.16 5.11 13.17
C GLY A 16 13.88 5.80 13.64
N CYS A 17 13.47 6.91 13.02
CA CYS A 17 12.21 7.57 13.34
C CYS A 17 11.07 7.06 12.43
N PRO A 18 9.82 6.93 12.94
CA PRO A 18 8.65 6.52 12.14
C PRO A 18 8.09 7.69 11.31
N ASP A 19 8.96 8.45 10.63
CA ASP A 19 8.63 9.67 9.93
C ASP A 19 8.41 9.48 8.42
N GLY A 20 8.58 8.26 7.91
CA GLY A 20 8.22 7.89 6.54
C GLY A 20 6.91 7.10 6.55
N THR A 21 5.80 7.68 6.07
CA THR A 21 4.51 6.98 6.04
C THR A 21 3.89 7.00 4.64
N ALA A 22 3.10 5.97 4.34
CA ALA A 22 2.30 5.91 3.12
C ALA A 22 0.95 5.24 3.41
N VAL A 23 -0.09 5.73 2.75
CA VAL A 23 -1.45 5.18 2.81
C VAL A 23 -2.02 5.13 1.40
N SER A 24 -2.65 4.01 1.03
CA SER A 24 -3.32 3.91 -0.27
C SER A 24 -4.58 4.77 -0.32
N SER A 25 -4.85 5.39 -1.46
CA SER A 25 -6.15 6.00 -1.75
C SER A 25 -7.24 4.93 -1.94
N GLN A 26 -6.86 3.81 -2.54
CA GLN A 26 -7.73 2.63 -2.67
C GLN A 26 -7.98 1.98 -1.33
N GLN A 27 -9.16 1.38 -1.19
CA GLN A 27 -9.56 0.69 0.03
C GLN A 27 -10.37 -0.57 -0.27
N VAL A 28 -10.25 -1.53 0.62
CA VAL A 28 -11.16 -2.69 0.69
C VAL A 28 -12.33 -2.28 1.56
N THR A 29 -13.51 -2.08 0.96
CA THR A 29 -14.70 -1.60 1.68
C THR A 29 -15.52 -2.71 2.29
N SER A 30 -15.41 -3.93 1.78
CA SER A 30 -16.10 -5.12 2.28
C SER A 30 -15.55 -6.40 1.63
N GLY A 31 -15.90 -7.56 2.17
CA GLY A 31 -15.62 -8.86 1.59
C GLY A 31 -14.15 -9.25 1.58
N ASN A 32 -13.70 -9.93 0.52
CA ASN A 32 -12.33 -10.38 0.41
C ASN A 32 -11.43 -9.27 -0.15
N GLY A 33 -10.20 -9.18 0.38
CA GLY A 33 -9.23 -8.23 -0.10
C GLY A 33 -7.83 -8.55 0.38
N SER A 34 -6.82 -7.88 -0.17
CA SER A 34 -5.44 -8.16 0.21
C SER A 34 -4.49 -7.02 -0.13
N VAL A 35 -3.36 -6.96 0.56
CA VAL A 35 -2.13 -6.29 0.14
C VAL A 35 -1.06 -7.33 -0.15
N SER A 36 -0.33 -7.16 -1.24
CA SER A 36 0.88 -7.93 -1.55
C SER A 36 2.05 -6.97 -1.76
N PHE A 37 3.25 -7.38 -1.37
CA PHE A 37 4.48 -6.61 -1.56
C PHE A 37 5.71 -7.51 -1.46
N ASN A 38 6.85 -7.04 -2.00
CA ASN A 38 8.13 -7.72 -1.92
C ASN A 38 9.08 -6.95 -1.00
N ALA A 39 9.82 -7.68 -0.15
CA ALA A 39 10.89 -7.13 0.67
C ALA A 39 12.11 -6.84 -0.20
N ALA A 40 12.48 -5.57 -0.40
CA ALA A 40 13.61 -5.21 -1.26
C ALA A 40 14.97 -5.54 -0.64
N GLU A 41 15.08 -5.46 0.67
CA GLU A 41 16.28 -5.72 1.48
C GLU A 41 15.88 -6.29 2.84
N THR A 42 16.88 -6.77 3.62
CA THR A 42 16.63 -7.43 4.91
C THR A 42 16.90 -6.55 6.13
N GLY A 43 17.81 -5.57 6.03
CA GLY A 43 18.39 -4.88 7.19
C GLY A 43 17.51 -3.82 7.83
N THR A 44 16.67 -3.12 7.04
CA THR A 44 15.98 -1.90 7.47
C THR A 44 14.64 -2.18 8.14
N LEU A 45 14.29 -1.33 9.13
CA LEU A 45 13.02 -1.42 9.85
C LEU A 45 11.89 -0.71 9.09
N ARG A 46 10.84 -1.46 8.79
CA ARG A 46 9.61 -0.98 8.18
C ARG A 46 8.41 -1.86 8.52
N PHE A 47 7.24 -1.30 8.44
CA PHE A 47 5.96 -2.00 8.62
C PHE A 47 5.11 -1.80 7.36
N VAL A 48 4.41 -2.84 6.96
CA VAL A 48 3.45 -2.81 5.84
C VAL A 48 2.23 -3.62 6.23
N GLY A 49 1.04 -3.11 5.96
CA GLY A 49 -0.16 -3.85 6.32
C GLY A 49 -1.47 -3.23 5.88
N LEU A 50 -2.52 -3.72 6.50
CA LEU A 50 -3.89 -3.25 6.33
C LEU A 50 -4.37 -2.56 7.60
N GLY A 51 -4.93 -1.37 7.47
CA GLY A 51 -5.48 -0.60 8.58
C GLY A 51 -6.68 0.24 8.16
N SER A 52 -7.45 0.72 9.13
CA SER A 52 -8.69 1.47 8.91
C SER A 52 -8.49 2.99 8.92
N SER A 53 -7.36 3.50 9.46
CA SER A 53 -7.10 4.93 9.53
C SER A 53 -6.72 5.52 8.17
N SER A 54 -7.04 6.78 7.95
CA SER A 54 -6.66 7.52 6.75
C SER A 54 -5.17 7.88 6.71
N VAL A 55 -4.48 7.83 7.86
CA VAL A 55 -3.04 8.07 7.99
C VAL A 55 -2.50 7.16 9.09
N ALA A 56 -1.46 6.39 8.79
CA ALA A 56 -0.69 5.69 9.81
C ALA A 56 0.33 6.68 10.39
N THR A 57 0.16 7.06 11.64
CA THR A 57 1.10 7.95 12.36
C THR A 57 2.20 7.17 13.06
N GLY A 58 1.99 5.88 13.25
CA GLY A 58 2.94 4.96 13.86
C GLY A 58 2.67 3.51 13.50
N ALA A 59 3.64 2.65 13.78
CA ALA A 59 3.55 1.22 13.49
C ALA A 59 2.43 0.51 14.27
N GLY A 60 2.05 1.05 15.43
CA GLY A 60 0.94 0.54 16.25
C GLY A 60 -0.45 0.81 15.69
N ASP A 61 -0.56 1.74 14.75
CA ASP A 61 -1.84 2.13 14.15
C ASP A 61 -2.29 1.18 13.03
N ILE A 62 -1.37 0.34 12.55
CA ILE A 62 -1.67 -0.64 11.50
C ILE A 62 -2.34 -1.86 12.14
N ALA A 63 -3.60 -2.10 11.78
CA ALA A 63 -4.38 -3.17 12.41
C ALA A 63 -3.77 -4.57 12.15
N PHE A 64 -3.29 -4.81 10.93
CA PHE A 64 -2.71 -6.09 10.49
C PHE A 64 -1.42 -5.81 9.72
N ALA A 65 -0.26 -5.98 10.34
CA ALA A 65 1.03 -5.61 9.77
C ALA A 65 2.04 -6.76 9.73
N VAL A 66 2.91 -6.69 8.74
CA VAL A 66 4.21 -7.38 8.74
C VAL A 66 5.28 -6.33 9.05
N ARG A 67 6.03 -6.53 10.12
CA ARG A 67 7.24 -5.78 10.48
C ARG A 67 8.44 -6.51 9.89
N LEU A 68 9.26 -5.82 9.12
CA LEU A 68 10.47 -6.35 8.49
C LEU A 68 11.70 -5.67 9.10
N GLN A 69 12.66 -6.46 9.57
CA GLN A 69 13.99 -6.01 10.02
C GLN A 69 14.94 -7.19 10.19
N ASN A 70 16.20 -7.01 9.81
CA ASN A 70 17.30 -7.97 10.07
C ASN A 70 16.97 -9.41 9.68
N GLY A 71 16.32 -9.62 8.53
CA GLY A 71 15.93 -10.93 8.04
C GLY A 71 14.80 -11.61 8.80
N THR A 72 14.12 -10.88 9.71
CA THR A 72 12.95 -11.37 10.47
C THR A 72 11.71 -10.58 10.07
N ALA A 73 10.66 -11.30 9.70
CA ALA A 73 9.32 -10.78 9.41
C ALA A 73 8.39 -11.15 10.57
N GLU A 74 7.97 -10.16 11.35
CA GLU A 74 7.07 -10.34 12.47
C GLU A 74 5.64 -9.97 12.07
N VAL A 75 4.66 -10.76 12.46
CA VAL A 75 3.25 -10.35 12.43
C VAL A 75 2.97 -9.47 13.65
N ARG A 76 2.47 -8.27 13.39
CA ARG A 76 2.03 -7.31 14.40
C ARG A 76 0.58 -6.93 14.15
N GLU A 77 -0.25 -7.04 15.17
CA GLU A 77 -1.66 -6.65 15.11
C GLU A 77 -1.94 -5.57 16.15
N ASN A 78 -2.30 -4.37 15.68
CA ASN A 78 -2.40 -3.18 16.54
C ASN A 78 -1.14 -3.02 17.43
N GLY A 79 0.05 -3.18 16.83
CA GLY A 79 1.33 -3.12 17.51
C GLY A 79 1.72 -4.38 18.30
N THR A 80 0.78 -5.29 18.60
CA THR A 80 1.04 -6.49 19.39
C THR A 80 1.69 -7.58 18.55
N TYR A 81 2.82 -8.13 19.03
CA TYR A 81 3.51 -9.28 18.42
C TYR A 81 2.61 -10.52 18.43
N ARG A 82 2.63 -11.29 17.34
CA ARG A 82 1.92 -12.55 17.20
C ARG A 82 2.83 -13.73 16.90
N THR A 83 3.63 -13.63 15.86
CA THR A 83 4.57 -14.66 15.41
C THR A 83 5.62 -14.04 14.50
N GLU A 84 6.59 -14.83 14.08
CA GLU A 84 7.63 -14.39 13.15
C GLU A 84 8.07 -15.51 12.21
N VAL A 85 8.71 -15.13 11.10
CA VAL A 85 9.33 -16.02 10.12
C VAL A 85 10.56 -15.32 9.55
N SER A 86 11.60 -16.10 9.22
CA SER A 86 12.77 -15.56 8.52
C SER A 86 12.41 -15.14 7.10
N PHE A 87 13.11 -14.13 6.57
CA PHE A 87 12.97 -13.71 5.17
C PHE A 87 14.29 -13.29 4.55
N ALA A 88 14.33 -13.37 3.22
CA ALA A 88 15.40 -12.87 2.37
C ALA A 88 14.91 -11.69 1.50
N ALA A 89 15.85 -10.94 0.93
CA ALA A 89 15.52 -9.94 -0.07
C ALA A 89 14.86 -10.61 -1.29
N GLY A 90 13.76 -10.01 -1.77
CA GLY A 90 12.94 -10.55 -2.85
C GLY A 90 11.78 -11.43 -2.39
N ASP A 91 11.73 -11.84 -1.10
CA ASP A 91 10.57 -12.59 -0.60
C ASP A 91 9.28 -11.79 -0.72
N ALA A 92 8.23 -12.45 -1.22
CA ALA A 92 6.91 -11.89 -1.39
C ALA A 92 6.05 -12.13 -0.14
N PHE A 93 5.42 -11.07 0.35
CA PHE A 93 4.46 -11.11 1.45
C PHE A 93 3.05 -10.76 0.97
N ARG A 94 2.06 -11.37 1.61
CA ARG A 94 0.67 -11.05 1.40
C ARG A 94 -0.10 -11.08 2.72
N ILE A 95 -0.92 -10.06 2.94
CA ILE A 95 -1.93 -10.05 3.99
C ILE A 95 -3.28 -10.06 3.28
N SER A 96 -4.09 -11.09 3.50
CA SER A 96 -5.40 -11.24 2.85
C SER A 96 -6.51 -11.34 3.88
N VAL A 97 -7.67 -10.78 3.52
CA VAL A 97 -8.94 -11.03 4.20
C VAL A 97 -9.75 -11.98 3.35
N GLU A 98 -10.11 -13.11 3.89
CA GLU A 98 -10.86 -14.17 3.21
C GLU A 98 -11.97 -14.67 4.14
N GLY A 99 -13.22 -14.38 3.79
CA GLY A 99 -14.38 -14.71 4.63
C GLY A 99 -14.33 -14.08 6.03
N GLY A 100 -13.71 -12.88 6.14
CA GLY A 100 -13.51 -12.16 7.41
C GLY A 100 -12.22 -12.56 8.15
N ALA A 101 -11.62 -13.72 7.87
CA ALA A 101 -10.36 -14.13 8.48
C ALA A 101 -9.16 -13.43 7.81
N VAL A 102 -8.22 -12.94 8.62
CA VAL A 102 -6.98 -12.33 8.12
C VAL A 102 -5.86 -13.37 8.11
N LYS A 103 -5.21 -13.52 6.96
CA LYS A 103 -4.12 -14.48 6.74
C LYS A 103 -2.86 -13.77 6.29
N TYR A 104 -1.72 -14.25 6.78
CA TYR A 104 -0.39 -13.77 6.42
C TYR A 104 0.36 -14.86 5.68
N SER A 105 0.84 -14.54 4.48
CA SER A 105 1.56 -15.49 3.63
C SER A 105 2.94 -14.95 3.25
N LYS A 106 3.89 -15.87 3.11
CA LYS A 106 5.21 -15.62 2.54
C LYS A 106 5.42 -16.56 1.36
N ASN A 107 5.79 -16.04 0.19
CA ASN A 107 6.00 -16.81 -1.04
C ASN A 107 4.83 -17.77 -1.36
N GLY A 108 3.60 -17.30 -1.17
CA GLY A 108 2.38 -18.06 -1.41
C GLY A 108 1.95 -19.00 -0.27
N SER A 109 2.80 -19.26 0.73
CA SER A 109 2.49 -20.15 1.85
C SER A 109 1.99 -19.36 3.06
N VAL A 110 0.79 -19.68 3.57
CA VAL A 110 0.24 -19.09 4.80
C VAL A 110 1.09 -19.56 5.98
N PHE A 111 1.62 -18.60 6.76
CA PHE A 111 2.38 -18.89 7.97
C PHE A 111 1.66 -18.44 9.26
N TYR A 112 0.64 -17.59 9.13
CA TYR A 112 -0.19 -17.17 10.27
C TYR A 112 -1.61 -16.84 9.83
N THR A 113 -2.59 -17.20 10.68
CA THR A 113 -3.98 -16.75 10.55
C THR A 113 -4.37 -16.05 11.84
N SER A 114 -4.87 -14.82 11.70
CA SER A 114 -5.30 -13.99 12.83
C SER A 114 -6.49 -14.60 13.55
N ALA A 115 -6.50 -14.46 14.89
CA ALA A 115 -7.70 -14.71 15.70
C ALA A 115 -8.67 -13.51 15.64
N SER A 116 -8.22 -12.35 15.14
CA SER A 116 -9.03 -11.15 15.00
C SER A 116 -9.64 -11.08 13.60
N GLN A 117 -10.88 -10.61 13.53
CA GLN A 117 -11.53 -10.36 12.24
C GLN A 117 -11.21 -8.97 11.71
N ALA A 118 -11.25 -8.82 10.39
CA ALA A 118 -11.07 -7.55 9.71
C ALA A 118 -12.24 -6.59 9.97
N THR A 119 -11.92 -5.33 10.29
CA THR A 119 -12.90 -4.24 10.37
C THR A 119 -12.69 -3.31 9.18
N TYR A 120 -13.71 -3.15 8.36
CA TYR A 120 -13.67 -2.31 7.14
C TYR A 120 -13.97 -0.85 7.45
N ALA A 121 -13.57 0.13 6.60
CA ALA A 121 -12.79 -0.08 5.37
C ALA A 121 -11.30 -0.22 5.70
N LEU A 122 -10.58 -1.02 4.90
CA LEU A 122 -9.16 -1.24 5.06
C LEU A 122 -8.37 -0.56 3.94
N ARG A 123 -7.25 0.07 4.29
CA ARG A 123 -6.28 0.67 3.37
C ARG A 123 -4.93 0.00 3.54
N VAL A 124 -4.12 0.01 2.50
CA VAL A 124 -2.70 -0.32 2.65
C VAL A 124 -2.04 0.82 3.41
N GLN A 125 -1.31 0.48 4.44
CA GLN A 125 -0.53 1.41 5.25
C GLN A 125 0.90 0.92 5.35
N ALA A 126 1.86 1.85 5.30
CA ALA A 126 3.25 1.54 5.52
C ALA A 126 3.90 2.61 6.40
N VAL A 127 4.79 2.17 7.30
CA VAL A 127 5.59 3.04 8.16
C VAL A 127 7.05 2.61 8.06
N PHE A 128 7.92 3.54 7.69
CA PHE A 128 9.34 3.33 7.48
C PHE A 128 10.13 4.08 8.53
N PHE A 129 11.11 3.41 9.13
CA PHE A 129 11.97 3.96 10.18
C PHE A 129 13.35 4.33 9.62
N ASP A 130 13.96 3.41 8.89
CA ASP A 130 15.34 3.55 8.46
C ASP A 130 15.44 4.19 7.07
N ALA A 131 16.49 4.97 6.87
CA ALA A 131 16.81 5.50 5.54
C ALA A 131 17.06 4.35 4.55
N ASN A 132 16.60 4.54 3.31
CA ASN A 132 16.63 3.56 2.22
C ASN A 132 15.74 2.33 2.43
N ALA A 133 14.98 2.24 3.54
CA ALA A 133 13.97 1.21 3.70
C ALA A 133 13.02 1.21 2.50
N THR A 134 12.88 0.05 1.85
CA THR A 134 12.18 -0.07 0.57
C THR A 134 11.24 -1.27 0.57
N ILE A 135 10.05 -1.11 0.00
CA ILE A 135 9.16 -2.20 -0.41
C ILE A 135 8.84 -2.04 -1.89
N ARG A 136 8.67 -3.16 -2.60
CA ARG A 136 8.40 -3.20 -4.04
C ARG A 136 7.14 -3.97 -4.34
N ASP A 137 6.65 -3.81 -5.57
CA ASP A 137 5.54 -4.56 -6.11
C ASP A 137 4.29 -4.51 -5.20
N VAL A 138 4.10 -3.36 -4.55
CA VAL A 138 2.95 -3.16 -3.66
C VAL A 138 1.69 -3.15 -4.49
N SER A 139 0.75 -4.01 -4.14
CA SER A 139 -0.55 -4.09 -4.80
C SER A 139 -1.66 -4.31 -3.78
N ILE A 140 -2.81 -3.73 -4.05
CA ILE A 140 -4.06 -3.97 -3.31
C ILE A 140 -5.01 -4.73 -4.21
N GLY A 141 -5.65 -5.77 -3.69
CA GLY A 141 -6.60 -6.59 -4.43
C GLY A 141 -7.89 -6.80 -3.64
N GLY A 142 -9.02 -6.95 -4.35
CA GLY A 142 -10.33 -7.21 -3.76
C GLY A 142 -11.04 -5.95 -3.25
N GLY A 143 -12.31 -6.11 -2.84
CA GLY A 143 -13.18 -5.02 -2.44
C GLY A 143 -14.07 -4.51 -3.58
N GLY A 144 -15.30 -4.12 -3.25
CA GLY A 144 -16.38 -3.84 -4.20
C GLY A 144 -16.29 -2.57 -5.04
N ASN A 145 -15.11 -1.96 -5.19
CA ASN A 145 -14.80 -0.93 -6.18
C ASN A 145 -13.28 -0.83 -6.33
N ALA A 146 -12.67 -1.87 -6.90
CA ALA A 146 -11.32 -1.74 -7.38
C ALA A 146 -11.35 -0.87 -8.64
N SER A 147 -11.02 0.41 -8.52
CA SER A 147 -10.43 1.13 -9.66
C SER A 147 -9.17 0.39 -10.04
N SER A 148 -8.98 0.11 -11.31
CA SER A 148 -7.83 -0.64 -11.84
C SER A 148 -6.50 0.09 -11.72
N ASP A 149 -6.47 1.26 -11.12
CA ASP A 149 -5.27 2.09 -10.92
C ASP A 149 -4.52 1.65 -9.67
N GLN A 150 -3.55 0.77 -9.85
CA GLN A 150 -2.80 0.08 -8.78
C GLN A 150 -1.79 0.97 -8.03
N ASN A 151 -1.67 2.26 -8.32
CA ASN A 151 -0.52 3.06 -7.90
C ASN A 151 -0.83 4.39 -7.21
N ASP A 152 -1.99 4.53 -6.59
CA ASP A 152 -2.34 5.79 -5.94
C ASP A 152 -2.04 5.73 -4.42
N TYR A 153 -0.90 6.28 -4.00
CA TYR A 153 -0.49 6.40 -2.61
C TYR A 153 -0.33 7.86 -2.20
N VAL A 154 -0.86 8.18 -1.02
CA VAL A 154 -0.51 9.43 -0.34
C VAL A 154 0.71 9.16 0.53
N THR A 155 1.79 9.87 0.30
CA THR A 155 3.02 9.76 1.10
C THR A 155 3.19 10.98 1.98
N THR A 156 3.63 10.79 3.20
CA THR A 156 3.97 11.86 4.13
C THR A 156 5.41 11.71 4.61
N LEU A 157 6.07 12.84 4.83
CA LEU A 157 7.39 12.92 5.42
C LEU A 157 7.34 13.93 6.57
N ASN A 158 7.76 13.55 7.76
CA ASN A 158 7.73 14.38 8.97
C ASN A 158 6.35 14.98 9.31
N GLY A 159 5.28 14.24 8.98
CA GLY A 159 3.90 14.69 9.19
C GLY A 159 3.35 15.65 8.14
N ASP A 160 4.19 16.13 7.23
CA ASP A 160 3.74 16.94 6.10
C ASP A 160 3.32 16.06 4.93
N ILE A 161 2.27 16.45 4.22
CA ILE A 161 1.88 15.79 2.96
C ILE A 161 2.90 16.19 1.90
N ALA A 162 3.90 15.35 1.67
CA ALA A 162 5.00 15.65 0.77
C ALA A 162 4.60 15.54 -0.70
N ALA A 163 3.68 14.66 -1.06
CA ALA A 163 3.09 14.57 -2.40
C ALA A 163 1.88 13.62 -2.41
N THR A 164 0.85 14.00 -3.14
CA THR A 164 -0.17 13.09 -3.62
C THR A 164 0.29 12.65 -5.01
N PHE A 165 0.87 11.46 -5.12
CA PHE A 165 1.17 10.89 -6.42
C PHE A 165 -0.04 10.10 -6.90
N ALA A 166 -0.98 10.79 -7.52
CA ALA A 166 -1.85 10.17 -8.50
C ALA A 166 -0.99 9.93 -9.75
N VAL A 167 -0.35 8.78 -9.86
CA VAL A 167 0.11 8.32 -11.16
C VAL A 167 -1.16 7.90 -11.90
N ARG A 168 -1.82 8.86 -12.49
CA ARG A 168 -2.78 8.59 -13.54
C ARG A 168 -2.00 8.08 -14.74
N SER A 169 -1.88 6.79 -14.87
CA SER A 169 -1.83 6.20 -16.20
C SER A 169 -3.27 6.18 -16.76
N ARG A 170 -3.89 7.33 -16.81
CA ARG A 170 -4.84 7.59 -17.85
C ARG A 170 -3.99 7.93 -19.07
N GLU A 171 -3.81 7.04 -20.00
CA GLU A 171 -3.95 7.45 -21.38
C GLU A 171 -5.27 8.23 -21.38
N GLU A 172 -5.16 9.53 -21.42
CA GLU A 172 -6.27 10.42 -21.76
C GLU A 172 -6.75 9.87 -23.08
N GLU A 173 -7.85 9.14 -23.04
CA GLU A 173 -8.52 8.68 -24.25
C GLU A 173 -8.86 9.97 -24.97
N LEU A 174 -7.99 10.35 -25.90
CA LEU A 174 -8.28 11.44 -26.83
C LEU A 174 -9.62 11.08 -27.45
N PRO A 175 -10.61 11.99 -27.40
CA PRO A 175 -11.92 11.70 -27.96
C PRO A 175 -11.74 11.12 -29.35
N LEU A 176 -12.46 10.03 -29.61
CA LEU A 176 -12.41 9.32 -30.88
C LEU A 176 -12.48 10.34 -32.03
N PRO A 177 -11.80 10.12 -33.17
CA PRO A 177 -11.76 11.07 -34.29
C PRO A 177 -13.14 11.58 -34.70
N SER A 178 -14.20 10.78 -34.52
CA SER A 178 -15.61 11.13 -34.78
C SER A 178 -16.16 12.18 -33.80
N GLU A 179 -15.73 12.17 -32.54
CA GLU A 179 -16.19 13.16 -31.54
C GLU A 179 -15.47 14.51 -31.72
N ARG A 180 -14.22 14.48 -32.15
CA ARG A 180 -13.48 15.70 -32.53
C ARG A 180 -14.12 16.42 -33.72
N LEU A 181 -14.60 15.69 -34.70
CA LEU A 181 -15.31 16.26 -35.86
C LEU A 181 -16.61 16.92 -35.45
N GLN A 182 -17.39 16.33 -34.54
CA GLN A 182 -18.63 16.90 -34.05
C GLN A 182 -18.42 18.20 -33.25
N LEU A 183 -17.35 18.30 -32.49
CA LEU A 183 -17.02 19.50 -31.74
C LEU A 183 -16.61 20.67 -32.66
N ILE A 184 -15.88 20.37 -33.73
CA ILE A 184 -15.48 21.37 -34.75
C ILE A 184 -16.70 21.86 -35.53
N GLU A 185 -17.62 20.99 -35.92
CA GLU A 185 -18.86 21.36 -36.59
C GLU A 185 -19.82 22.17 -35.73
N GLN A 186 -19.81 21.98 -34.41
CA GLN A 186 -20.57 22.82 -33.48
C GLN A 186 -20.01 24.23 -33.36
N LEU A 187 -18.69 24.39 -33.29
CA LEU A 187 -18.01 25.66 -33.18
C LEU A 187 -18.15 26.51 -34.46
N ASP A 188 -18.30 25.91 -35.64
CA ASP A 188 -18.53 26.62 -36.91
C ASP A 188 -19.95 27.05 -37.11
N ARG A 189 -20.92 26.51 -36.38
CA ARG A 189 -22.34 26.93 -36.43
C ARG A 189 -22.66 28.12 -35.53
N GLU A 190 -21.77 28.47 -34.61
CA GLU A 190 -21.95 29.61 -33.71
C GLU A 190 -21.17 30.88 -34.17
N ARG A 191 -20.63 30.88 -35.38
CA ARG A 191 -20.03 32.02 -36.04
C ARG A 191 -20.96 32.53 -37.17
#